data_0b29a1645659d2cf08163b7bd16bb5e8
#
_entry.id   0b29a1645659d2cf08163b7bd16bb5e8
#
_cell.length_a   1.000
_cell.length_b   1.000
_cell.length_c   1.000
_cell.angle_alpha   90.00
_cell.angle_beta   90.00
_cell.angle_gamma   90.00
#
_symmetry.space_group_name_H-M   'P 1'
#
loop_
_entity.id
_entity.type
_entity.pdbx_description
1 polymer ?
#
loop_
_entity_poly.entity_id
_entity_poly.type
_entity_poly.pdbx_seq_one_letter_code
_entity_poly.pdbx_strand_id
1 'polypeptide(L)'
;DERSVWQAPRVFSIDHWLRFCWDELQDQNHRLVSGLSVVGPQQSRYYWEKAIAKEDAEHSTSYAKIAGDTLKTLQNCNLSIDQVPDETPAVEFFKRWLHNFNELLERNHLITQQQSWQLIEQGFKCGALPQDSAILLYGFQSTPPLPATIINSASSSVNTLQTVTKSNDNTFRLETQDRHQELRLASSWAAQQLAIKPDQRIGIVVPDLNNCLHQVSRLVGEALKTQGTETVVNISAGTAMADTALVNAALGLIGILQHKRSLQEWLQLLYSPYCAFNQLSVQFRTDAELALRKTRRFDFTLEQFLSGIIPHQESEQREAALLILQPLIELKTFARLKTGSQKSFSGWAAFFNQFLEPMGWPGKRQLNSIEYQQRQHWNSLIEQFCSLDNLGIEVGLSTALKHLQQLARESVFHPPTADAPLQILGLLEGAGLRFDQLWIVGMHSQNFPASVAINPLL
;
A
#
# COMPACT_ATOMS: atom_id res chain seq x y z
N ASP A 1 43.89 -13.59 0.35
CA ASP A 1 43.55 -14.07 1.69
C ASP A 1 42.88 -15.43 1.55
N GLU A 2 43.56 -16.46 2.07
CA GLU A 2 43.11 -17.87 2.02
C GLU A 2 42.08 -18.22 3.13
N ARG A 3 41.22 -17.31 3.51
CA ARG A 3 40.17 -17.59 4.47
C ARG A 3 38.94 -18.15 3.75
N SER A 4 38.62 -19.41 4.01
CA SER A 4 37.44 -20.09 3.50
C SER A 4 36.12 -19.59 4.10
N VAL A 5 36.17 -18.77 5.17
CA VAL A 5 35.00 -18.18 5.86
C VAL A 5 35.32 -16.73 6.19
N TRP A 6 34.46 -15.84 5.79
CA TRP A 6 34.53 -14.40 6.12
C TRP A 6 33.19 -13.94 6.68
N GLN A 7 33.22 -12.91 7.50
CA GLN A 7 32.02 -12.27 7.98
C GLN A 7 31.35 -11.52 6.83
N ALA A 8 30.06 -11.74 6.63
CA ALA A 8 29.29 -11.02 5.60
C ALA A 8 29.38 -9.50 5.85
N PRO A 9 29.54 -8.69 4.80
CA PRO A 9 29.54 -7.24 4.95
C PRO A 9 28.21 -6.76 5.54
N ARG A 10 28.26 -5.78 6.44
CA ARG A 10 27.08 -5.16 7.03
C ARG A 10 26.48 -4.18 6.01
N VAL A 11 25.50 -4.64 5.23
CA VAL A 11 24.80 -3.83 4.24
C VAL A 11 23.35 -3.68 4.67
N PHE A 12 22.90 -2.45 4.84
CA PHE A 12 21.55 -2.13 5.28
C PHE A 12 20.93 -1.05 4.39
N SER A 13 19.61 -1.08 4.22
CA SER A 13 18.88 0.14 3.87
C SER A 13 18.92 1.10 5.06
N ILE A 14 18.81 2.41 4.80
CA ILE A 14 18.87 3.41 5.86
C ILE A 14 17.80 3.19 6.93
N ASP A 15 16.57 2.84 6.54
CA ASP A 15 15.47 2.58 7.47
C ASP A 15 15.73 1.34 8.34
N HIS A 16 16.33 0.29 7.76
CA HIS A 16 16.67 -0.92 8.50
C HIS A 16 17.82 -0.65 9.48
N TRP A 17 18.82 0.12 9.07
CA TRP A 17 19.91 0.50 9.96
C TRP A 17 19.43 1.36 11.14
N LEU A 18 18.56 2.34 10.88
CA LEU A 18 17.99 3.17 11.94
C LEU A 18 17.10 2.35 12.90
N ARG A 19 16.35 1.40 12.38
CA ARG A 19 15.57 0.47 13.21
C ARG A 19 16.49 -0.39 14.07
N PHE A 20 17.54 -0.95 13.49
CA PHE A 20 18.55 -1.72 14.23
C PHE A 20 19.17 -0.90 15.37
N CYS A 21 19.53 0.36 15.12
CA CYS A 21 20.06 1.25 16.15
C CYS A 21 19.04 1.55 17.26
N TRP A 22 17.77 1.68 16.91
CA TRP A 22 16.68 1.86 17.87
C TRP A 22 16.50 0.62 18.76
N ASP A 23 16.46 -0.55 18.16
CA ASP A 23 16.30 -1.83 18.85
C ASP A 23 17.48 -2.07 19.80
N GLU A 24 18.71 -1.74 19.39
CA GLU A 24 19.90 -1.81 20.26
C GLU A 24 19.78 -0.93 21.51
N LEU A 25 19.28 0.31 21.38
CA LEU A 25 19.02 1.19 22.54
C LEU A 25 17.91 0.64 23.45
N GLN A 26 16.89 0.02 22.87
CA GLN A 26 15.79 -0.61 23.61
C GLN A 26 16.27 -1.85 24.38
N ASP A 27 17.04 -2.73 23.74
CA ASP A 27 17.57 -3.96 24.33
C ASP A 27 18.52 -3.65 25.50
N GLN A 28 19.28 -2.57 25.41
CA GLN A 28 20.11 -2.06 26.50
C GLN A 28 19.28 -1.37 27.60
N ASN A 29 17.97 -1.22 27.41
CA ASN A 29 17.11 -0.43 28.30
C ASN A 29 17.70 0.95 28.63
N HIS A 30 18.30 1.59 27.63
CA HIS A 30 19.00 2.85 27.81
C HIS A 30 18.01 3.97 28.20
N ARG A 31 18.43 4.83 29.15
CA ARG A 31 17.58 5.91 29.71
C ARG A 31 16.95 6.85 28.69
N LEU A 32 17.58 7.03 27.52
CA LEU A 32 17.04 7.88 26.43
C LEU A 32 15.75 7.33 25.83
N VAL A 33 15.54 6.02 25.86
CA VAL A 33 14.43 5.34 25.17
C VAL A 33 13.53 4.56 26.13
N SER A 34 13.90 4.49 27.41
CA SER A 34 13.16 3.73 28.44
C SER A 34 11.71 4.24 28.55
N GLY A 35 10.75 3.32 28.42
CA GLY A 35 9.33 3.62 28.50
C GLY A 35 8.74 4.30 27.26
N LEU A 36 9.53 4.53 26.20
CA LEU A 36 9.05 5.11 24.95
C LEU A 36 8.82 4.03 23.89
N SER A 37 7.78 4.21 23.11
CA SER A 37 7.48 3.37 21.94
C SER A 37 7.27 4.23 20.70
N VAL A 38 7.72 3.75 19.54
CA VAL A 38 7.50 4.46 18.28
C VAL A 38 6.09 4.20 17.81
N VAL A 39 5.33 5.28 17.55
CA VAL A 39 3.97 5.19 17.02
C VAL A 39 4.00 4.58 15.60
N GLY A 40 3.22 3.53 15.41
CA GLY A 40 3.05 2.92 14.09
C GLY A 40 2.26 3.84 13.13
N PRO A 41 2.39 3.65 11.80
CA PRO A 41 1.74 4.53 10.82
C PRO A 41 0.22 4.66 11.01
N GLN A 42 -0.46 3.56 11.31
CA GLN A 42 -1.90 3.53 11.51
C GLN A 42 -2.33 4.18 12.83
N GLN A 43 -1.55 3.95 13.88
CA GLN A 43 -1.76 4.61 15.17
C GLN A 43 -1.53 6.12 15.06
N SER A 44 -0.46 6.55 14.37
CA SER A 44 -0.19 7.96 14.09
C SER A 44 -1.36 8.62 13.38
N ARG A 45 -1.88 7.98 12.35
CA ARG A 45 -3.07 8.47 11.64
C ARG A 45 -4.29 8.61 12.55
N TYR A 46 -4.57 7.60 13.37
CA TYR A 46 -5.66 7.65 14.34
C TYR A 46 -5.51 8.82 15.32
N TYR A 47 -4.30 9.04 15.85
CA TYR A 47 -4.05 10.17 16.75
C TYR A 47 -4.18 11.51 16.03
N TRP A 48 -3.77 11.60 14.75
CA TRP A 48 -4.04 12.78 13.94
C TRP A 48 -5.54 13.02 13.73
N GLU A 49 -6.30 11.98 13.38
CA GLU A 49 -7.77 12.08 13.26
C GLU A 49 -8.39 12.59 14.57
N LYS A 50 -7.94 12.08 15.70
CA LYS A 50 -8.38 12.53 17.03
C LYS A 50 -7.97 13.96 17.35
N ALA A 51 -6.76 14.35 17.02
CA ALA A 51 -6.23 15.70 17.28
C ALA A 51 -6.99 16.76 16.48
N ILE A 52 -7.29 16.47 15.20
CA ILE A 52 -8.03 17.34 14.30
C ILE A 52 -9.52 17.38 14.67
N ALA A 53 -10.10 16.23 15.03
CA ALA A 53 -11.53 16.12 15.37
C ALA A 53 -11.95 16.98 16.59
N LYS A 54 -11.02 17.44 17.41
CA LYS A 54 -11.30 18.40 18.50
C LYS A 54 -11.81 19.75 17.95
N GLU A 55 -11.41 20.12 16.73
CA GLU A 55 -11.75 21.40 16.11
C GLU A 55 -12.59 21.20 14.82
N ASP A 56 -12.30 20.18 14.02
CA ASP A 56 -12.96 19.85 12.75
C ASP A 56 -13.18 18.34 12.65
N ALA A 57 -14.31 17.88 13.18
CA ALA A 57 -14.64 16.46 13.18
C ALA A 57 -15.01 15.94 11.77
N GLU A 58 -15.57 16.80 10.91
CA GLU A 58 -16.05 16.42 9.58
C GLU A 58 -14.90 16.07 8.63
N HIS A 59 -13.83 16.87 8.65
CA HIS A 59 -12.70 16.73 7.74
C HIS A 59 -11.47 16.04 8.36
N SER A 60 -11.55 15.59 9.62
CA SER A 60 -10.43 15.00 10.37
C SER A 60 -9.72 13.88 9.62
N THR A 61 -10.46 12.98 8.99
CA THR A 61 -9.90 11.85 8.22
C THR A 61 -9.12 12.30 6.97
N SER A 62 -9.60 13.36 6.31
CA SER A 62 -8.96 13.90 5.09
C SER A 62 -7.66 14.64 5.41
N TYR A 63 -7.64 15.40 6.48
CA TYR A 63 -6.45 16.16 6.88
C TYR A 63 -5.42 15.36 7.65
N ALA A 64 -5.79 14.26 8.29
CA ALA A 64 -4.87 13.45 9.11
C ALA A 64 -3.62 12.99 8.36
N LYS A 65 -3.77 12.55 7.10
CA LYS A 65 -2.65 12.15 6.26
C LYS A 65 -1.75 13.35 5.93
N ILE A 66 -2.36 14.46 5.48
CA ILE A 66 -1.64 15.68 5.10
C ILE A 66 -0.84 16.22 6.29
N ALA A 67 -1.47 16.28 7.48
CA ALA A 67 -0.81 16.73 8.71
C ALA A 67 0.36 15.83 9.11
N GLY A 68 0.19 14.50 9.01
CA GLY A 68 1.26 13.55 9.27
C GLY A 68 2.43 13.69 8.28
N ASP A 69 2.16 13.83 6.99
CA ASP A 69 3.17 14.04 5.96
C ASP A 69 3.89 15.40 6.15
N THR A 70 3.15 16.43 6.57
CA THR A 70 3.71 17.75 6.90
C THR A 70 4.69 17.67 8.06
N LEU A 71 4.30 17.05 9.17
CA LEU A 71 5.19 16.86 10.32
C LEU A 71 6.44 16.06 9.94
N LYS A 72 6.26 14.97 9.20
CA LYS A 72 7.37 14.15 8.71
C LYS A 72 8.36 14.98 7.87
N THR A 73 7.85 15.84 7.00
CA THR A 73 8.69 16.73 6.17
C THR A 73 9.49 17.69 7.04
N LEU A 74 8.85 18.38 7.99
CA LEU A 74 9.53 19.30 8.90
C LEU A 74 10.63 18.58 9.70
N GLN A 75 10.31 17.44 10.30
CA GLN A 75 11.25 16.66 11.11
C GLN A 75 12.41 16.12 10.27
N ASN A 76 12.18 15.62 9.05
CA ASN A 76 13.25 15.17 8.15
C ASN A 76 14.18 16.31 7.75
N CYS A 77 13.66 17.52 7.62
CA CYS A 77 14.44 18.73 7.36
C CYS A 77 15.06 19.33 8.65
N ASN A 78 14.84 18.71 9.80
CA ASN A 78 15.27 19.20 11.11
C ASN A 78 14.79 20.64 11.39
N LEU A 79 13.54 20.92 10.99
CA LEU A 79 12.85 22.21 11.19
C LEU A 79 11.81 22.10 12.29
N SER A 80 11.72 23.15 13.14
CA SER A 80 10.61 23.32 14.05
C SER A 80 9.47 24.06 13.36
N ILE A 81 8.22 23.74 13.74
CA ILE A 81 7.05 24.46 13.28
C ILE A 81 7.08 25.96 13.64
N ASP A 82 7.80 26.33 14.70
CA ASP A 82 7.96 27.74 15.12
C ASP A 82 8.80 28.57 14.16
N GLN A 83 9.56 27.90 13.28
CA GLN A 83 10.34 28.52 12.22
C GLN A 83 9.50 28.78 10.95
N VAL A 84 8.27 28.25 10.89
CA VAL A 84 7.34 28.47 9.78
C VAL A 84 6.56 29.76 10.07
N PRO A 85 6.59 30.75 9.17
CA PRO A 85 5.85 32.01 9.35
C PRO A 85 4.34 31.77 9.44
N ASP A 86 3.64 32.50 10.33
CA ASP A 86 2.19 32.47 10.50
C ASP A 86 1.47 33.32 9.43
N GLU A 87 1.79 33.09 8.16
CA GLU A 87 1.27 33.92 7.07
C GLU A 87 -0.10 33.43 6.55
N THR A 88 -0.49 32.20 6.91
CA THR A 88 -1.74 31.60 6.44
C THR A 88 -2.55 30.97 7.57
N PRO A 89 -3.89 31.01 7.50
CA PRO A 89 -4.73 30.30 8.47
C PRO A 89 -4.43 28.78 8.55
N ALA A 90 -3.96 28.19 7.47
CA ALA A 90 -3.62 26.78 7.42
C ALA A 90 -2.46 26.40 8.36
N VAL A 91 -1.44 27.27 8.46
CA VAL A 91 -0.32 27.08 9.40
C VAL A 91 -0.81 27.17 10.86
N GLU A 92 -1.70 28.12 11.17
CA GLU A 92 -2.28 28.25 12.52
C GLU A 92 -3.09 27.00 12.89
N PHE A 93 -3.93 26.49 11.99
CA PHE A 93 -4.66 25.24 12.21
C PHE A 93 -3.69 24.09 12.45
N PHE A 94 -2.68 23.97 11.61
CA PHE A 94 -1.69 22.90 11.75
C PHE A 94 -0.93 22.98 13.08
N LYS A 95 -0.54 24.17 13.55
CA LYS A 95 0.10 24.35 14.88
C LYS A 95 -0.79 23.85 16.01
N ARG A 96 -2.09 24.18 16.00
CA ARG A 96 -3.04 23.69 17.02
C ARG A 96 -3.23 22.18 16.95
N TRP A 97 -3.38 21.63 15.75
CA TRP A 97 -3.52 20.19 15.56
C TRP A 97 -2.26 19.44 16.01
N LEU A 98 -1.08 19.98 15.70
CA LEU A 98 0.20 19.42 16.13
C LEU A 98 0.34 19.43 17.66
N HIS A 99 -0.07 20.52 18.31
CA HIS A 99 -0.11 20.59 19.77
C HIS A 99 -1.00 19.47 20.35
N ASN A 100 -2.23 19.35 19.85
CA ASN A 100 -3.16 18.28 20.27
C ASN A 100 -2.60 16.88 20.01
N PHE A 101 -1.93 16.69 18.88
CA PHE A 101 -1.30 15.42 18.53
C PHE A 101 -0.16 15.05 19.48
N ASN A 102 0.73 16.00 19.76
CA ASN A 102 1.84 15.78 20.69
C ASN A 102 1.34 15.46 22.11
N GLU A 103 0.31 16.16 22.60
CA GLU A 103 -0.34 15.81 23.88
C GLU A 103 -0.84 14.35 23.91
N LEU A 104 -1.44 13.89 22.81
CA LEU A 104 -1.93 12.50 22.72
C LEU A 104 -0.78 11.50 22.71
N LEU A 105 0.33 11.80 22.04
CA LEU A 105 1.50 10.94 22.05
C LEU A 105 2.16 10.88 23.43
N GLU A 106 2.38 12.03 24.08
CA GLU A 106 2.99 12.12 25.41
C GLU A 106 2.20 11.35 26.47
N ARG A 107 0.86 11.49 26.48
CA ARG A 107 -0.02 10.75 27.41
C ARG A 107 0.06 9.25 27.27
N ASN A 108 0.45 8.75 26.08
CA ASN A 108 0.56 7.33 25.77
C ASN A 108 2.02 6.86 25.70
N HIS A 109 2.99 7.69 26.11
CA HIS A 109 4.43 7.38 26.04
C HIS A 109 4.90 6.99 24.62
N LEU A 110 4.32 7.65 23.61
CA LEU A 110 4.60 7.42 22.20
C LEU A 110 5.43 8.57 21.63
N ILE A 111 6.26 8.24 20.66
CA ILE A 111 7.05 9.19 19.87
C ILE A 111 6.92 8.89 18.38
N THR A 112 7.16 9.91 17.54
CA THR A 112 7.22 9.70 16.08
C THR A 112 8.50 8.96 15.68
N GLN A 113 8.51 8.39 14.48
CA GLN A 113 9.72 7.76 13.93
C GLN A 113 10.88 8.74 13.85
N GLN A 114 10.64 9.99 13.46
CA GLN A 114 11.70 11.01 13.38
C GLN A 114 12.23 11.42 14.76
N GLN A 115 11.37 11.45 15.77
CA GLN A 115 11.82 11.65 17.16
C GLN A 115 12.70 10.48 17.64
N SER A 116 12.36 9.23 17.29
CA SER A 116 13.26 8.10 17.59
C SER A 116 14.62 8.25 16.90
N TRP A 117 14.67 8.77 15.69
CA TRP A 117 15.91 9.06 14.97
C TRP A 117 16.76 10.14 15.68
N GLN A 118 16.12 11.18 16.21
CA GLN A 118 16.82 12.19 17.03
C GLN A 118 17.41 11.58 18.31
N LEU A 119 16.72 10.62 18.93
CA LEU A 119 17.23 9.89 20.09
C LEU A 119 18.39 8.95 19.70
N ILE A 120 18.37 8.34 18.53
CA ILE A 120 19.49 7.56 17.98
C ILE A 120 20.72 8.46 17.81
N GLU A 121 20.54 9.67 17.23
CA GLU A 121 21.63 10.65 17.12
C GLU A 121 22.26 10.97 18.50
N GLN A 122 21.42 11.20 19.48
CA GLN A 122 21.87 11.40 20.87
C GLN A 122 22.59 10.18 21.43
N GLY A 123 22.12 8.96 21.11
CA GLY A 123 22.74 7.70 21.48
C GLY A 123 24.18 7.57 20.96
N PHE A 124 24.45 7.96 19.72
CA PHE A 124 25.80 8.02 19.17
C PHE A 124 26.66 9.10 19.86
N LYS A 125 26.09 10.29 20.09
CA LYS A 125 26.80 11.40 20.73
C LYS A 125 27.18 11.11 22.18
N CYS A 126 26.37 10.38 22.94
CA CYS A 126 26.67 10.04 24.33
C CYS A 126 27.41 8.70 24.50
N GLY A 127 27.72 8.01 23.39
CA GLY A 127 28.46 6.74 23.42
C GLY A 127 27.61 5.51 23.80
N ALA A 128 26.26 5.64 23.82
CA ALA A 128 25.36 4.52 24.05
C ALA A 128 25.32 3.57 22.83
N LEU A 129 25.54 4.11 21.64
CA LEU A 129 25.68 3.32 20.42
C LEU A 129 27.16 3.33 19.98
N PRO A 130 27.70 2.18 19.53
CA PRO A 130 29.05 2.10 19.05
C PRO A 130 29.20 2.82 17.71
N GLN A 131 30.26 3.63 17.58
CA GLN A 131 30.59 4.27 16.32
C GLN A 131 31.32 3.30 15.38
N ASP A 132 30.97 3.31 14.12
CA ASP A 132 31.67 2.56 13.08
C ASP A 132 32.93 3.32 12.61
N SER A 133 33.99 2.59 12.26
CA SER A 133 35.25 3.20 11.76
C SER A 133 35.06 3.91 10.43
N ALA A 134 34.16 3.42 9.58
CA ALA A 134 33.80 4.03 8.31
C ALA A 134 32.41 3.62 7.87
N ILE A 135 31.67 4.55 7.28
CA ILE A 135 30.37 4.30 6.63
C ILE A 135 30.50 4.62 5.15
N LEU A 136 30.01 3.71 4.31
CA LEU A 136 29.96 3.84 2.88
C LEU A 136 28.52 3.97 2.40
N LEU A 137 28.19 5.11 1.81
CA LEU A 137 26.86 5.38 1.24
C LEU A 137 26.85 5.00 -0.25
N TYR A 138 25.90 4.18 -0.64
CA TYR A 138 25.71 3.77 -2.02
C TYR A 138 24.29 4.07 -2.49
N GLY A 139 24.16 4.69 -3.67
CA GLY A 139 22.86 5.02 -4.28
C GLY A 139 22.21 6.30 -3.73
N PHE A 140 22.87 7.05 -2.86
CA PHE A 140 22.37 8.34 -2.37
C PHE A 140 22.77 9.48 -3.32
N GLN A 141 21.77 10.17 -3.88
CA GLN A 141 21.99 11.44 -4.60
C GLN A 141 22.01 12.63 -3.62
N SER A 142 21.09 12.61 -2.66
CA SER A 142 21.03 13.54 -1.54
C SER A 142 20.47 12.82 -0.32
N THR A 143 20.94 13.18 0.86
CA THR A 143 20.45 12.65 2.12
C THR A 143 19.71 13.77 2.85
N PRO A 144 18.45 13.54 3.31
CA PRO A 144 17.75 14.53 4.12
C PRO A 144 18.57 14.94 5.36
N PRO A 145 18.42 16.17 5.88
CA PRO A 145 19.24 16.70 6.96
C PRO A 145 19.28 15.81 8.21
N LEU A 146 18.13 15.31 8.72
CA LEU A 146 18.12 14.48 9.92
C LEU A 146 18.88 13.15 9.74
N PRO A 147 18.61 12.30 8.73
CA PRO A 147 19.46 11.13 8.48
C PRO A 147 20.95 11.47 8.28
N ALA A 148 21.26 12.58 7.63
CA ALA A 148 22.66 12.99 7.44
C ALA A 148 23.37 13.30 8.77
N THR A 149 22.71 13.97 9.71
CA THR A 149 23.29 14.23 11.02
C THR A 149 23.52 12.95 11.83
N ILE A 150 22.62 11.98 11.73
CA ILE A 150 22.76 10.67 12.38
C ILE A 150 23.97 9.91 11.81
N ILE A 151 24.08 9.83 10.49
CA ILE A 151 25.20 9.15 9.81
C ILE A 151 26.54 9.77 10.22
N ASN A 152 26.62 11.10 10.26
CA ASN A 152 27.81 11.82 10.68
C ASN A 152 28.12 11.63 12.18
N SER A 153 27.13 11.38 13.02
CA SER A 153 27.31 11.05 14.44
C SER A 153 27.75 9.61 14.65
N ALA A 154 27.41 8.72 13.73
CA ALA A 154 27.71 7.28 13.80
C ALA A 154 29.12 6.94 13.32
N SER A 155 29.79 7.80 12.54
CA SER A 155 31.17 7.57 12.07
C SER A 155 31.90 8.87 11.79
N SER A 156 33.19 8.87 12.07
CA SER A 156 34.10 9.97 11.68
C SER A 156 34.50 9.95 10.21
N SER A 157 34.28 8.83 9.52
CA SER A 157 34.64 8.65 8.10
C SER A 157 33.40 8.21 7.30
N VAL A 158 32.77 9.16 6.62
CA VAL A 158 31.61 8.89 5.76
C VAL A 158 32.01 9.14 4.31
N ASN A 159 31.91 8.11 3.48
CA ASN A 159 32.25 8.19 2.08
C ASN A 159 31.01 7.86 1.23
N THR A 160 30.77 8.64 0.19
CA THR A 160 29.70 8.38 -0.78
C THR A 160 30.29 7.81 -2.07
N LEU A 161 29.85 6.62 -2.44
CA LEU A 161 30.16 6.06 -3.75
C LEU A 161 29.27 6.73 -4.79
N GLN A 162 29.86 7.60 -5.58
CA GLN A 162 29.21 8.11 -6.77
C GLN A 162 29.26 7.05 -7.87
N THR A 163 28.12 6.70 -8.40
CA THR A 163 28.04 5.95 -9.65
C THR A 163 28.59 6.84 -10.76
N VAL A 164 29.74 6.46 -11.34
CA VAL A 164 30.26 7.16 -12.52
C VAL A 164 29.28 6.91 -13.66
N THR A 165 28.50 7.91 -13.99
CA THR A 165 27.69 7.93 -15.21
C THR A 165 28.62 8.14 -16.38
N LYS A 166 28.87 7.09 -17.18
CA LYS A 166 29.47 7.29 -18.50
C LYS A 166 28.46 8.09 -19.33
N SER A 167 28.89 9.20 -19.92
CA SER A 167 28.09 9.88 -20.92
C SER A 167 27.80 8.88 -22.05
N ASN A 168 26.53 8.73 -22.38
CA ASN A 168 26.13 7.87 -23.48
C ASN A 168 25.86 8.78 -24.68
N ASP A 169 26.74 8.72 -25.69
CA ASP A 169 26.61 9.54 -26.89
C ASP A 169 25.44 9.11 -27.81
N ASN A 170 24.79 8.01 -27.49
CA ASN A 170 23.65 7.45 -28.23
C ASN A 170 22.29 7.79 -27.59
N THR A 171 22.04 9.09 -27.37
CA THR A 171 20.75 9.58 -26.88
C THR A 171 19.92 10.10 -28.03
N PHE A 172 18.69 9.63 -28.19
CA PHE A 172 17.78 10.03 -29.25
C PHE A 172 16.54 10.67 -28.63
N ARG A 173 15.95 11.63 -29.33
CA ARG A 173 14.66 12.23 -29.01
C ARG A 173 13.68 11.91 -30.11
N LEU A 174 12.49 11.44 -29.72
CA LEU A 174 11.38 11.18 -30.62
C LEU A 174 10.17 12.02 -30.21
N GLU A 175 9.57 12.72 -31.16
CA GLU A 175 8.31 13.42 -30.95
C GLU A 175 7.15 12.58 -31.45
N THR A 176 6.10 12.53 -30.66
CA THR A 176 4.88 11.74 -30.93
C THR A 176 3.66 12.65 -30.88
N GLN A 177 2.56 12.24 -31.52
CA GLN A 177 1.33 13.03 -31.53
C GLN A 177 0.60 12.99 -30.19
N ASP A 178 0.65 11.84 -29.53
CA ASP A 178 0.01 11.61 -28.23
C ASP A 178 0.73 10.52 -27.43
N ARG A 179 0.32 10.40 -26.18
CA ARG A 179 0.85 9.40 -25.24
C ARG A 179 0.62 7.96 -25.71
N HIS A 180 -0.52 7.67 -26.32
CA HIS A 180 -0.84 6.33 -26.80
C HIS A 180 0.14 5.89 -27.90
N GLN A 181 0.45 6.79 -28.83
CA GLN A 181 1.44 6.54 -29.89
C GLN A 181 2.83 6.33 -29.29
N GLU A 182 3.23 7.16 -28.29
CA GLU A 182 4.51 7.03 -27.61
C GLU A 182 4.67 5.67 -26.95
N LEU A 183 3.67 5.25 -26.12
CA LEU A 183 3.67 3.94 -25.46
C LEU A 183 3.71 2.78 -26.46
N ARG A 184 2.98 2.90 -27.57
CA ARG A 184 2.98 1.89 -28.63
C ARG A 184 4.35 1.77 -29.28
N LEU A 185 5.00 2.90 -29.58
CA LEU A 185 6.33 2.92 -30.18
C LEU A 185 7.38 2.36 -29.20
N ALA A 186 7.36 2.76 -27.94
CA ALA A 186 8.25 2.23 -26.91
C ALA A 186 8.08 0.71 -26.75
N SER A 187 6.83 0.21 -26.75
CA SER A 187 6.53 -1.22 -26.67
C SER A 187 7.05 -1.98 -27.88
N SER A 188 6.80 -1.45 -29.09
CA SER A 188 7.25 -2.07 -30.34
C SER A 188 8.77 -2.09 -30.45
N TRP A 189 9.42 -0.99 -30.06
CA TRP A 189 10.88 -0.89 -30.03
C TRP A 189 11.48 -1.92 -29.06
N ALA A 190 10.96 -2.02 -27.84
CA ALA A 190 11.46 -2.99 -26.85
C ALA A 190 11.32 -4.44 -27.36
N ALA A 191 10.17 -4.77 -27.96
CA ALA A 191 9.94 -6.09 -28.53
C ALA A 191 10.91 -6.41 -29.67
N GLN A 192 11.20 -5.43 -30.56
CA GLN A 192 12.19 -5.57 -31.64
C GLN A 192 13.61 -5.77 -31.10
N GLN A 193 14.01 -4.99 -30.08
CA GLN A 193 15.33 -5.13 -29.49
C GLN A 193 15.53 -6.50 -28.86
N LEU A 194 14.50 -7.00 -28.15
CA LEU A 194 14.54 -8.35 -27.54
C LEU A 194 14.54 -9.46 -28.60
N ALA A 195 13.87 -9.28 -29.73
CA ALA A 195 13.94 -10.23 -30.84
C ALA A 195 15.34 -10.32 -31.43
N ILE A 196 16.09 -9.20 -31.47
CA ILE A 196 17.49 -9.16 -31.95
C ILE A 196 18.45 -9.75 -30.92
N LYS A 197 18.29 -9.38 -29.64
CA LYS A 197 19.19 -9.79 -28.55
C LYS A 197 18.37 -10.10 -27.28
N PRO A 198 17.96 -11.35 -27.06
CA PRO A 198 17.05 -11.73 -25.96
C PRO A 198 17.60 -11.50 -24.56
N ASP A 199 18.91 -11.54 -24.38
CA ASP A 199 19.56 -11.44 -23.05
C ASP A 199 19.85 -10.00 -22.62
N GLN A 200 19.53 -8.99 -23.45
CA GLN A 200 19.77 -7.60 -23.07
C GLN A 200 18.72 -7.10 -22.06
N ARG A 201 19.15 -6.21 -21.17
CA ARG A 201 18.28 -5.56 -20.20
C ARG A 201 17.70 -4.30 -20.78
N ILE A 202 16.41 -4.28 -21.02
CA ILE A 202 15.68 -3.13 -21.57
C ILE A 202 14.80 -2.53 -20.48
N GLY A 203 14.89 -1.21 -20.29
CA GLY A 203 14.02 -0.44 -19.41
C GLY A 203 13.06 0.45 -20.22
N ILE A 204 11.80 0.49 -19.80
CA ILE A 204 10.83 1.53 -20.20
C ILE A 204 10.41 2.25 -18.92
N VAL A 205 10.81 3.53 -18.80
CA VAL A 205 10.41 4.35 -17.65
C VAL A 205 9.18 5.18 -18.01
N VAL A 206 8.13 5.02 -17.19
CA VAL A 206 6.85 5.71 -17.36
C VAL A 206 6.53 6.48 -16.08
N PRO A 207 6.61 7.81 -16.06
CA PRO A 207 6.50 8.62 -14.83
C PRO A 207 5.22 8.37 -14.01
N ASP A 208 4.08 8.19 -14.67
CA ASP A 208 2.77 7.94 -14.07
C ASP A 208 2.24 6.54 -14.40
N LEU A 209 3.10 5.54 -14.26
CA LEU A 209 2.85 4.14 -14.62
C LEU A 209 1.55 3.60 -14.03
N ASN A 210 1.22 3.93 -12.78
CA ASN A 210 0.00 3.45 -12.12
C ASN A 210 -1.29 3.85 -12.87
N ASN A 211 -1.32 5.03 -13.47
CA ASN A 211 -2.49 5.53 -14.20
C ASN A 211 -2.67 4.88 -15.58
N CYS A 212 -1.64 4.27 -16.13
CA CYS A 212 -1.66 3.67 -17.46
C CYS A 212 -1.26 2.19 -17.49
N LEU A 213 -1.18 1.54 -16.32
CA LEU A 213 -0.74 0.15 -16.16
C LEU A 213 -1.40 -0.81 -17.16
N HIS A 214 -2.73 -0.79 -17.24
CA HIS A 214 -3.48 -1.67 -18.14
C HIS A 214 -3.16 -1.40 -19.62
N GLN A 215 -3.00 -0.12 -19.97
CA GLN A 215 -2.66 0.27 -21.35
C GLN A 215 -1.26 -0.20 -21.73
N VAL A 216 -0.28 0.03 -20.86
CA VAL A 216 1.12 -0.39 -21.07
C VAL A 216 1.21 -1.91 -21.16
N SER A 217 0.60 -2.63 -20.20
CA SER A 217 0.60 -4.09 -20.19
C SER A 217 0.02 -4.69 -21.46
N ARG A 218 -1.10 -4.13 -21.96
CA ARG A 218 -1.71 -4.57 -23.21
C ARG A 218 -0.81 -4.30 -24.42
N LEU A 219 -0.28 -3.07 -24.55
CA LEU A 219 0.54 -2.69 -25.71
C LEU A 219 1.84 -3.49 -25.78
N VAL A 220 2.49 -3.73 -24.64
CA VAL A 220 3.69 -4.56 -24.58
C VAL A 220 3.36 -6.02 -24.93
N GLY A 221 2.29 -6.56 -24.40
CA GLY A 221 1.85 -7.92 -24.73
C GLY A 221 1.51 -8.11 -26.22
N GLU A 222 0.87 -7.12 -26.85
CA GLU A 222 0.59 -7.10 -28.29
C GLU A 222 1.89 -7.02 -29.11
N ALA A 223 2.83 -6.15 -28.72
CA ALA A 223 4.10 -5.97 -29.42
C ALA A 223 4.97 -7.25 -29.36
N LEU A 224 5.09 -7.88 -28.19
CA LEU A 224 5.84 -9.12 -28.03
C LEU A 224 5.24 -10.26 -28.86
N LYS A 225 3.91 -10.42 -28.84
CA LYS A 225 3.21 -11.42 -29.68
C LYS A 225 3.47 -11.18 -31.17
N THR A 226 3.44 -9.92 -31.62
CA THR A 226 3.68 -9.56 -33.02
C THR A 226 5.09 -9.92 -33.49
N GLN A 227 6.09 -9.85 -32.59
CA GLN A 227 7.47 -10.24 -32.87
C GLN A 227 7.75 -11.74 -32.61
N GLY A 228 6.74 -12.48 -32.14
CA GLY A 228 6.93 -13.90 -31.78
C GLY A 228 7.91 -14.11 -30.61
N THR A 229 8.08 -13.09 -29.77
CA THR A 229 9.03 -13.13 -28.67
C THR A 229 8.29 -13.53 -27.38
N GLU A 230 8.61 -14.70 -26.85
CA GLU A 230 8.17 -15.12 -25.52
C GLU A 230 9.21 -14.67 -24.50
N THR A 231 8.88 -13.63 -23.75
CA THR A 231 9.76 -13.13 -22.68
C THR A 231 8.96 -12.75 -21.44
N VAL A 232 9.63 -12.82 -20.30
CA VAL A 232 9.05 -12.34 -19.04
C VAL A 232 9.16 -10.82 -19.00
N VAL A 233 8.07 -10.15 -18.65
CA VAL A 233 8.02 -8.70 -18.46
C VAL A 233 7.82 -8.41 -17.00
N ASN A 234 8.68 -7.57 -16.44
CA ASN A 234 8.50 -7.02 -15.11
C ASN A 234 7.86 -5.64 -15.22
N ILE A 235 6.72 -5.43 -14.56
CA ILE A 235 6.08 -4.12 -14.45
C ILE A 235 6.07 -3.74 -12.97
N SER A 236 6.79 -2.68 -12.62
CA SER A 236 6.98 -2.25 -11.21
C SER A 236 5.75 -1.58 -10.60
N ALA A 237 4.71 -1.30 -11.38
CA ALA A 237 3.48 -0.74 -10.84
C ALA A 237 2.79 -1.73 -9.91
N GLY A 238 2.63 -1.31 -8.65
CA GLY A 238 1.86 -2.07 -7.69
C GLY A 238 0.36 -1.77 -7.84
N THR A 239 -0.44 -2.75 -7.43
CA THR A 239 -1.90 -2.59 -7.32
C THR A 239 -2.25 -2.43 -5.84
N ALA A 240 -3.11 -1.45 -5.49
CA ALA A 240 -3.61 -1.39 -4.12
C ALA A 240 -4.28 -2.72 -3.75
N MET A 241 -4.01 -3.23 -2.56
CA MET A 241 -4.57 -4.50 -2.13
C MET A 241 -6.10 -4.53 -2.21
N ALA A 242 -6.76 -3.40 -1.92
CA ALA A 242 -8.21 -3.25 -2.04
C ALA A 242 -8.73 -3.49 -3.47
N ASP A 243 -7.90 -3.22 -4.50
CA ASP A 243 -8.26 -3.32 -5.91
C ASP A 243 -7.93 -4.71 -6.50
N THR A 244 -7.19 -5.55 -5.76
CA THR A 244 -6.97 -6.93 -6.17
C THR A 244 -8.26 -7.72 -6.05
N ALA A 245 -8.57 -8.57 -7.04
CA ALA A 245 -9.85 -9.25 -7.11
C ALA A 245 -10.15 -10.14 -5.90
N LEU A 246 -9.12 -10.78 -5.33
CA LEU A 246 -9.22 -11.64 -4.15
C LEU A 246 -9.57 -10.84 -2.89
N VAL A 247 -8.88 -9.71 -2.63
CA VAL A 247 -9.11 -8.88 -1.44
C VAL A 247 -10.36 -8.04 -1.59
N ASN A 248 -10.66 -7.55 -2.79
CA ASN A 248 -11.91 -6.87 -3.09
C ASN A 248 -13.12 -7.76 -2.75
N ALA A 249 -13.06 -9.05 -3.08
CA ALA A 249 -14.10 -10.01 -2.69
C ALA A 249 -14.21 -10.16 -1.18
N ALA A 250 -13.10 -10.23 -0.42
CA ALA A 250 -13.12 -10.29 1.03
C ALA A 250 -13.78 -9.06 1.66
N LEU A 251 -13.32 -7.86 1.24
CA LEU A 251 -13.88 -6.60 1.71
C LEU A 251 -15.35 -6.44 1.32
N GLY A 252 -15.71 -6.90 0.12
CA GLY A 252 -17.09 -6.96 -0.36
C GLY A 252 -17.97 -7.85 0.51
N LEU A 253 -17.52 -9.06 0.85
CA LEU A 253 -18.22 -9.97 1.74
C LEU A 253 -18.40 -9.36 3.14
N ILE A 254 -17.34 -8.87 3.76
CA ILE A 254 -17.41 -8.22 5.08
C ILE A 254 -18.37 -7.02 5.04
N GLY A 255 -18.38 -6.27 3.94
CA GLY A 255 -19.27 -5.14 3.74
C GLY A 255 -20.78 -5.50 3.72
N ILE A 256 -21.14 -6.79 3.51
CA ILE A 256 -22.53 -7.27 3.64
C ILE A 256 -23.08 -7.06 5.07
N LEU A 257 -22.20 -7.01 6.06
CA LEU A 257 -22.57 -6.72 7.45
C LEU A 257 -23.10 -5.29 7.67
N GLN A 258 -22.90 -4.39 6.70
CA GLN A 258 -23.49 -3.06 6.68
C GLN A 258 -24.90 -3.09 6.07
N HIS A 259 -25.70 -2.04 6.30
CA HIS A 259 -27.14 -2.09 6.06
C HIS A 259 -27.57 -2.21 4.59
N LYS A 260 -26.86 -1.57 3.65
CA LYS A 260 -27.23 -1.59 2.23
C LYS A 260 -26.00 -1.55 1.34
N ARG A 261 -26.09 -2.21 0.19
CA ARG A 261 -25.09 -2.20 -0.86
C ARG A 261 -25.72 -1.97 -2.22
N SER A 262 -24.98 -1.34 -3.11
CA SER A 262 -25.43 -1.11 -4.48
C SER A 262 -25.63 -2.44 -5.23
N LEU A 263 -26.50 -2.42 -6.23
CA LEU A 263 -26.68 -3.56 -7.13
C LEU A 263 -25.35 -4.01 -7.74
N GLN A 264 -24.50 -3.06 -8.13
CA GLN A 264 -23.22 -3.36 -8.74
C GLN A 264 -22.29 -4.13 -7.77
N GLU A 265 -22.21 -3.74 -6.52
CA GLU A 265 -21.42 -4.46 -5.51
C GLU A 265 -21.94 -5.88 -5.27
N TRP A 266 -23.27 -6.07 -5.24
CA TRP A 266 -23.86 -7.40 -5.14
C TRP A 266 -23.56 -8.27 -6.37
N LEU A 267 -23.61 -7.70 -7.58
CA LEU A 267 -23.27 -8.41 -8.80
C LEU A 267 -21.78 -8.78 -8.85
N GLN A 268 -20.90 -7.92 -8.39
CA GLN A 268 -19.48 -8.25 -8.25
C GLN A 268 -19.26 -9.48 -7.38
N LEU A 269 -19.97 -9.60 -6.25
CA LEU A 269 -19.91 -10.79 -5.39
C LEU A 269 -20.55 -12.02 -6.06
N LEU A 270 -21.69 -11.85 -6.70
CA LEU A 270 -22.43 -12.95 -7.37
C LEU A 270 -21.56 -13.62 -8.46
N TYR A 271 -20.74 -12.84 -9.17
CA TYR A 271 -19.86 -13.35 -10.21
C TYR A 271 -18.42 -13.58 -9.75
N SER A 272 -18.10 -13.29 -8.49
CA SER A 272 -16.74 -13.47 -7.96
C SER A 272 -16.35 -14.95 -7.87
N PRO A 273 -15.19 -15.36 -8.39
CA PRO A 273 -14.69 -16.72 -8.23
C PRO A 273 -14.19 -17.02 -6.81
N TYR A 274 -14.12 -16.01 -5.93
CA TYR A 274 -13.48 -16.07 -4.62
C TYR A 274 -14.47 -16.29 -3.46
N CYS A 275 -15.70 -16.65 -3.74
CA CYS A 275 -16.71 -16.89 -2.71
C CYS A 275 -17.70 -17.99 -3.10
N ALA A 276 -18.56 -18.38 -2.16
CA ALA A 276 -19.53 -19.47 -2.34
C ALA A 276 -20.48 -19.27 -3.53
N PHE A 277 -20.78 -18.03 -3.93
CA PHE A 277 -21.63 -17.75 -5.08
C PHE A 277 -21.14 -18.37 -6.40
N ASN A 278 -19.83 -18.59 -6.54
CA ASN A 278 -19.27 -19.26 -7.70
C ASN A 278 -19.73 -20.72 -7.87
N GLN A 279 -20.27 -21.34 -6.84
CA GLN A 279 -20.82 -22.70 -6.87
C GLN A 279 -22.22 -22.72 -7.51
N LEU A 280 -22.89 -21.58 -7.60
CA LEU A 280 -24.17 -21.43 -8.29
C LEU A 280 -23.94 -21.57 -9.80
N SER A 281 -24.87 -22.24 -10.49
CA SER A 281 -24.76 -22.38 -11.95
C SER A 281 -24.77 -21.01 -12.65
N VAL A 282 -24.16 -20.94 -13.83
CA VAL A 282 -24.16 -19.71 -14.65
C VAL A 282 -25.60 -19.26 -14.93
N GLN A 283 -26.47 -20.19 -15.28
CA GLN A 283 -27.89 -19.91 -15.54
C GLN A 283 -28.55 -19.28 -14.31
N PHE A 284 -28.38 -19.87 -13.13
CA PHE A 284 -28.93 -19.31 -11.89
C PHE A 284 -28.45 -17.88 -11.65
N ARG A 285 -27.14 -17.61 -11.78
CA ARG A 285 -26.59 -16.26 -11.58
C ARG A 285 -27.14 -15.25 -12.57
N THR A 286 -27.33 -15.66 -13.82
CA THR A 286 -27.95 -14.81 -14.85
C THR A 286 -29.41 -14.50 -14.55
N ASP A 287 -30.18 -15.52 -14.15
CA ASP A 287 -31.58 -15.35 -13.78
C ASP A 287 -31.75 -14.47 -12.54
N ALA A 288 -30.87 -14.66 -11.54
CA ALA A 288 -30.78 -13.84 -10.34
C ALA A 288 -30.49 -12.36 -10.67
N GLU A 289 -29.53 -12.10 -11.54
CA GLU A 289 -29.22 -10.74 -11.99
C GLU A 289 -30.42 -10.11 -12.69
N LEU A 290 -31.07 -10.82 -13.61
CA LEU A 290 -32.25 -10.33 -14.30
C LEU A 290 -33.40 -10.04 -13.33
N ALA A 291 -33.61 -10.90 -12.32
CA ALA A 291 -34.61 -10.70 -11.29
C ALA A 291 -34.33 -9.42 -10.47
N LEU A 292 -33.07 -9.23 -10.03
CA LEU A 292 -32.66 -8.03 -9.29
C LEU A 292 -32.85 -6.76 -10.11
N ARG A 293 -32.44 -6.75 -11.41
CA ARG A 293 -32.60 -5.60 -12.31
C ARG A 293 -34.07 -5.24 -12.56
N LYS A 294 -34.98 -6.25 -12.64
CA LYS A 294 -36.42 -6.03 -12.76
C LYS A 294 -37.04 -5.29 -11.59
N THR A 295 -36.44 -5.35 -10.40
CA THR A 295 -36.93 -4.61 -9.22
C THR A 295 -36.77 -3.10 -9.36
N ARG A 296 -35.94 -2.62 -10.29
CA ARG A 296 -35.57 -1.19 -10.50
C ARG A 296 -34.99 -0.52 -9.24
N ARG A 297 -34.42 -1.29 -8.32
CA ARG A 297 -33.73 -0.76 -7.14
C ARG A 297 -32.24 -0.58 -7.43
N PHE A 298 -31.64 0.45 -6.83
CA PHE A 298 -30.21 0.73 -6.95
C PHE A 298 -29.41 0.11 -5.80
N ASP A 299 -30.05 -0.14 -4.66
CA ASP A 299 -29.43 -0.72 -3.47
C ASP A 299 -30.32 -1.82 -2.84
N PHE A 300 -29.65 -2.75 -2.15
CA PHE A 300 -30.28 -3.89 -1.50
C PHE A 300 -29.65 -4.14 -0.15
N THR A 301 -30.49 -4.47 0.83
CA THR A 301 -30.05 -5.16 2.04
C THR A 301 -29.78 -6.63 1.72
N LEU A 302 -29.07 -7.34 2.61
CA LEU A 302 -28.89 -8.79 2.47
C LEU A 302 -30.23 -9.53 2.29
N GLU A 303 -31.25 -9.14 3.07
CA GLU A 303 -32.58 -9.76 2.99
C GLU A 303 -33.24 -9.52 1.63
N GLN A 304 -33.21 -8.30 1.12
CA GLN A 304 -33.77 -7.95 -0.19
C GLN A 304 -33.01 -8.64 -1.31
N PHE A 305 -31.70 -8.76 -1.20
CA PHE A 305 -30.87 -9.47 -2.17
C PHE A 305 -31.26 -10.97 -2.19
N LEU A 306 -31.25 -11.64 -1.05
CA LEU A 306 -31.58 -13.06 -0.95
C LEU A 306 -33.02 -13.35 -1.45
N SER A 307 -33.98 -12.51 -1.06
CA SER A 307 -35.36 -12.69 -1.56
C SER A 307 -35.49 -12.45 -3.05
N GLY A 308 -34.63 -11.63 -3.64
CA GLY A 308 -34.61 -11.35 -5.07
C GLY A 308 -33.95 -12.44 -5.93
N ILE A 309 -32.99 -13.17 -5.36
CA ILE A 309 -32.25 -14.20 -6.10
C ILE A 309 -32.78 -15.62 -5.90
N ILE A 310 -33.44 -15.91 -4.75
CA ILE A 310 -33.96 -17.25 -4.47
C ILE A 310 -35.28 -17.41 -5.24
N PRO A 311 -35.41 -18.41 -6.13
CA PRO A 311 -36.62 -18.65 -6.88
C PRO A 311 -37.80 -18.91 -5.96
N HIS A 312 -38.97 -18.37 -6.29
CA HIS A 312 -40.23 -18.59 -5.52
C HIS A 312 -40.81 -19.97 -5.76
N GLN A 313 -40.57 -20.58 -6.92
CA GLN A 313 -41.02 -21.90 -7.25
C GLN A 313 -40.10 -22.98 -6.67
N GLU A 314 -40.70 -24.03 -6.13
CA GLU A 314 -39.93 -25.21 -5.70
C GLU A 314 -39.34 -25.90 -6.91
N SER A 315 -38.01 -26.06 -6.90
CA SER A 315 -37.25 -26.69 -7.98
C SER A 315 -35.93 -27.21 -7.40
N GLU A 316 -35.34 -28.19 -8.08
CA GLU A 316 -34.00 -28.69 -7.74
C GLU A 316 -32.94 -27.58 -7.69
N GLN A 317 -33.07 -26.58 -8.58
CA GLN A 317 -32.20 -25.41 -8.56
C GLN A 317 -32.36 -24.55 -7.32
N ARG A 318 -33.57 -24.42 -6.78
CA ARG A 318 -33.84 -23.74 -5.51
C ARG A 318 -33.18 -24.45 -4.33
N GLU A 319 -33.34 -25.77 -4.24
CA GLU A 319 -32.74 -26.56 -3.16
C GLU A 319 -31.20 -26.46 -3.18
N ALA A 320 -30.57 -26.61 -4.35
CA ALA A 320 -29.14 -26.45 -4.53
C ALA A 320 -28.67 -25.02 -4.15
N ALA A 321 -29.42 -24.00 -4.56
CA ALA A 321 -29.11 -22.61 -4.21
C ALA A 321 -29.25 -22.35 -2.71
N LEU A 322 -30.28 -22.86 -2.07
CA LEU A 322 -30.48 -22.71 -0.62
C LEU A 322 -29.32 -23.33 0.15
N LEU A 323 -28.84 -24.51 -0.26
CA LEU A 323 -27.70 -25.15 0.37
C LEU A 323 -26.42 -24.28 0.29
N ILE A 324 -26.16 -23.69 -0.87
CA ILE A 324 -24.98 -22.82 -1.08
C ILE A 324 -25.15 -21.49 -0.33
N LEU A 325 -26.36 -20.96 -0.26
CA LEU A 325 -26.66 -19.68 0.38
C LEU A 325 -26.99 -19.81 1.88
N GLN A 326 -27.04 -21.04 2.41
CA GLN A 326 -27.32 -21.32 3.83
C GLN A 326 -26.49 -20.45 4.78
N PRO A 327 -25.15 -20.30 4.60
CA PRO A 327 -24.36 -19.44 5.46
C PRO A 327 -24.82 -17.98 5.47
N LEU A 328 -25.24 -17.45 4.31
CA LEU A 328 -25.77 -16.07 4.20
C LEU A 328 -27.13 -15.92 4.89
N ILE A 329 -27.97 -16.96 4.80
CA ILE A 329 -29.28 -16.96 5.44
C ILE A 329 -29.12 -17.00 6.97
N GLU A 330 -28.21 -17.80 7.49
CA GLU A 330 -27.88 -17.87 8.92
C GLU A 330 -27.26 -16.58 9.45
N LEU A 331 -26.48 -15.89 8.62
CA LEU A 331 -25.91 -14.59 8.96
C LEU A 331 -26.91 -13.52 9.33
N LYS A 332 -28.11 -13.56 8.79
CA LYS A 332 -29.19 -12.64 9.17
C LYS A 332 -29.39 -12.63 10.69
N THR A 333 -29.29 -13.79 11.31
CA THR A 333 -29.42 -13.95 12.76
C THR A 333 -28.13 -13.59 13.49
N PHE A 334 -26.97 -13.99 12.96
CA PHE A 334 -25.66 -13.77 13.54
C PHE A 334 -25.23 -12.28 13.50
N ALA A 335 -25.48 -11.60 12.39
CA ALA A 335 -25.16 -10.18 12.22
C ALA A 335 -25.96 -9.30 13.19
N ARG A 336 -27.26 -9.56 13.37
CA ARG A 336 -28.11 -8.84 14.33
C ARG A 336 -27.62 -8.94 15.77
N LEU A 337 -27.01 -10.06 16.15
CA LEU A 337 -26.55 -10.30 17.52
C LEU A 337 -25.18 -9.67 17.84
N LYS A 338 -24.33 -9.44 16.85
CA LYS A 338 -22.93 -9.05 17.07
C LYS A 338 -22.52 -7.68 16.49
N THR A 339 -23.27 -7.12 15.54
CA THR A 339 -22.89 -5.84 14.91
C THR A 339 -23.05 -4.62 15.82
N GLY A 340 -23.87 -4.70 16.86
CA GLY A 340 -24.05 -3.63 17.86
C GLY A 340 -22.97 -3.61 18.95
N SER A 341 -22.06 -4.60 19.00
CA SER A 341 -21.02 -4.67 20.03
C SER A 341 -19.80 -3.87 19.64
N GLN A 342 -19.14 -3.27 20.64
CA GLN A 342 -17.79 -2.74 20.48
C GLN A 342 -16.78 -3.86 20.75
N LYS A 343 -15.68 -3.87 20.02
CA LYS A 343 -14.59 -4.85 20.14
C LYS A 343 -13.26 -4.19 19.84
N SER A 344 -12.18 -4.80 20.34
CA SER A 344 -10.83 -4.51 19.90
C SER A 344 -10.66 -4.82 18.39
N PHE A 345 -9.63 -4.30 17.77
CA PHE A 345 -9.35 -4.58 16.36
C PHE A 345 -9.03 -6.06 16.12
N SER A 346 -8.31 -6.73 17.03
CA SER A 346 -8.10 -8.18 16.96
C SER A 346 -9.41 -8.95 17.13
N GLY A 347 -10.32 -8.48 17.98
CA GLY A 347 -11.66 -9.04 18.13
C GLY A 347 -12.46 -8.94 16.82
N TRP A 348 -12.35 -7.82 16.09
CA TRP A 348 -12.95 -7.67 14.77
C TRP A 348 -12.24 -8.52 13.71
N ALA A 349 -10.91 -8.63 13.73
CA ALA A 349 -10.16 -9.49 12.82
C ALA A 349 -10.58 -10.96 12.95
N ALA A 350 -10.69 -11.47 14.18
CA ALA A 350 -11.19 -12.82 14.45
C ALA A 350 -12.63 -12.99 13.93
N PHE A 351 -13.49 -12.00 14.15
CA PHE A 351 -14.87 -12.01 13.65
C PHE A 351 -14.91 -12.01 12.12
N PHE A 352 -14.10 -11.19 11.43
CA PHE A 352 -14.04 -11.15 9.97
C PHE A 352 -13.56 -12.48 9.38
N ASN A 353 -12.52 -13.09 9.97
CA ASN A 353 -12.04 -14.40 9.54
C ASN A 353 -13.10 -15.49 9.73
N GLN A 354 -13.75 -15.52 10.90
CA GLN A 354 -14.85 -16.45 11.19
C GLN A 354 -16.04 -16.25 10.23
N PHE A 355 -16.24 -15.04 9.74
CA PHE A 355 -17.28 -14.70 8.78
C PHE A 355 -16.91 -15.09 7.34
N LEU A 356 -15.67 -14.87 6.91
CA LEU A 356 -15.20 -15.16 5.55
C LEU A 356 -15.17 -16.67 5.24
N GLU A 357 -14.90 -17.51 6.24
CA GLU A 357 -14.78 -18.95 6.08
C GLU A 357 -16.08 -19.61 5.55
N PRO A 358 -17.26 -19.48 6.20
CA PRO A 358 -18.50 -20.03 5.67
C PRO A 358 -18.97 -19.36 4.39
N MET A 359 -18.50 -18.12 4.10
CA MET A 359 -18.73 -17.45 2.81
C MET A 359 -17.90 -18.04 1.68
N GLY A 360 -17.08 -19.06 1.98
CA GLY A 360 -16.27 -19.78 1.01
C GLY A 360 -15.09 -18.97 0.46
N TRP A 361 -14.67 -17.89 1.13
CA TRP A 361 -13.47 -17.16 0.73
C TRP A 361 -12.20 -17.90 1.17
N PRO A 362 -11.18 -17.98 0.35
CA PRO A 362 -10.89 -17.33 -0.95
C PRO A 362 -11.35 -18.10 -2.20
N GLY A 363 -12.38 -18.92 -2.08
CA GLY A 363 -12.88 -19.78 -3.14
C GLY A 363 -12.42 -21.25 -2.98
N LYS A 364 -13.14 -22.18 -3.61
CA LYS A 364 -12.80 -23.61 -3.56
C LYS A 364 -11.75 -24.04 -4.59
N ARG A 365 -11.50 -23.21 -5.61
CA ARG A 365 -10.50 -23.51 -6.62
C ARG A 365 -9.09 -23.30 -6.09
N GLN A 366 -8.12 -23.97 -6.68
CA GLN A 366 -6.71 -23.75 -6.39
C GLN A 366 -6.33 -22.32 -6.80
N LEU A 367 -5.71 -21.58 -5.88
CA LEU A 367 -5.17 -20.26 -6.14
C LEU A 367 -3.92 -20.37 -7.01
N ASN A 368 -3.79 -19.47 -7.98
CA ASN A 368 -2.54 -19.34 -8.72
C ASN A 368 -1.46 -18.66 -7.82
N SER A 369 -0.23 -18.59 -8.31
CA SER A 369 0.91 -18.05 -7.55
C SER A 369 0.67 -16.59 -7.10
N ILE A 370 0.09 -15.75 -7.94
CA ILE A 370 -0.20 -14.34 -7.62
C ILE A 370 -1.30 -14.25 -6.56
N GLU A 371 -2.37 -15.00 -6.71
CA GLU A 371 -3.48 -15.04 -5.74
C GLU A 371 -3.04 -15.59 -4.38
N TYR A 372 -2.15 -16.59 -4.38
CA TYR A 372 -1.56 -17.09 -3.14
C TYR A 372 -0.75 -16.01 -2.41
N GLN A 373 0.04 -15.24 -3.14
CA GLN A 373 0.79 -14.11 -2.57
C GLN A 373 -0.14 -12.99 -2.08
N GLN A 374 -1.22 -12.70 -2.80
CA GLN A 374 -2.25 -11.75 -2.33
C GLN A 374 -2.88 -12.24 -1.03
N ARG A 375 -3.12 -13.56 -0.89
CA ARG A 375 -3.62 -14.15 0.35
C ARG A 375 -2.62 -14.00 1.50
N GLN A 376 -1.33 -14.21 1.25
CA GLN A 376 -0.29 -13.98 2.27
C GLN A 376 -0.24 -12.50 2.69
N HIS A 377 -0.31 -11.61 1.72
CA HIS A 377 -0.32 -10.17 1.99
C HIS A 377 -1.57 -9.72 2.77
N TRP A 378 -2.73 -10.34 2.50
CA TRP A 378 -3.94 -10.14 3.32
C TRP A 378 -3.71 -10.52 4.78
N ASN A 379 -3.02 -11.61 5.08
CA ASN A 379 -2.71 -11.99 6.45
C ASN A 379 -1.85 -10.91 7.14
N SER A 380 -0.81 -10.42 6.47
CA SER A 380 0.02 -9.32 7.00
C SER A 380 -0.78 -8.02 7.21
N LEU A 381 -1.77 -7.76 6.35
CA LEU A 381 -2.67 -6.62 6.50
C LEU A 381 -3.58 -6.79 7.74
N ILE A 382 -4.08 -7.99 7.99
CA ILE A 382 -4.84 -8.30 9.21
C ILE A 382 -3.95 -8.17 10.47
N GLU A 383 -2.68 -8.57 10.43
CA GLU A 383 -1.73 -8.35 11.53
C GLU A 383 -1.52 -6.85 11.80
N GLN A 384 -1.35 -6.05 10.76
CA GLN A 384 -1.28 -4.58 10.90
C GLN A 384 -2.58 -4.00 11.47
N PHE A 385 -3.73 -4.52 11.08
CA PHE A 385 -5.02 -4.13 11.64
C PHE A 385 -5.12 -4.46 13.14
N CYS A 386 -4.66 -5.65 13.54
CA CYS A 386 -4.60 -6.06 14.95
C CYS A 386 -3.66 -5.18 15.79
N SER A 387 -2.58 -4.65 15.20
CA SER A 387 -1.64 -3.76 15.92
C SER A 387 -2.30 -2.47 16.44
N LEU A 388 -3.47 -2.11 15.91
CA LEU A 388 -4.28 -1.01 16.42
C LEU A 388 -4.84 -1.26 17.84
N ASP A 389 -4.80 -2.50 18.35
CA ASP A 389 -5.17 -2.81 19.74
C ASP A 389 -4.27 -2.08 20.75
N ASN A 390 -3.05 -1.73 20.36
CA ASN A 390 -2.16 -0.89 21.18
C ASN A 390 -2.75 0.50 21.50
N LEU A 391 -3.82 0.92 20.81
CA LEU A 391 -4.58 2.13 21.16
C LEU A 391 -5.44 1.93 22.43
N GLY A 392 -5.65 0.70 22.90
CA GLY A 392 -6.45 0.40 24.09
C GLY A 392 -7.94 0.76 23.94
N ILE A 393 -8.46 0.80 22.71
CA ILE A 393 -9.85 1.20 22.43
C ILE A 393 -10.67 0.05 21.84
N GLU A 394 -11.95 0.10 22.09
CA GLU A 394 -12.93 -0.72 21.40
C GLU A 394 -13.70 0.14 20.39
N VAL A 395 -13.99 -0.43 19.23
CA VAL A 395 -14.66 0.26 18.13
C VAL A 395 -15.84 -0.54 17.60
N GLY A 396 -16.82 0.16 17.01
CA GLY A 396 -17.91 -0.48 16.32
C GLY A 396 -17.53 -1.01 14.93
N LEU A 397 -18.37 -1.89 14.37
CA LEU A 397 -18.16 -2.52 13.06
C LEU A 397 -17.82 -1.52 11.94
N SER A 398 -18.57 -0.41 11.86
CA SER A 398 -18.36 0.59 10.80
C SER A 398 -16.97 1.20 10.85
N THR A 399 -16.50 1.53 12.05
CA THR A 399 -15.15 2.07 12.26
C THR A 399 -14.08 1.02 11.93
N ALA A 400 -14.26 -0.21 12.43
CA ALA A 400 -13.33 -1.31 12.15
C ALA A 400 -13.21 -1.58 10.64
N LEU A 401 -14.33 -1.65 9.93
CA LEU A 401 -14.33 -1.88 8.48
C LEU A 401 -13.70 -0.72 7.72
N LYS A 402 -13.96 0.53 8.14
CA LYS A 402 -13.33 1.72 7.54
C LYS A 402 -11.80 1.64 7.65
N HIS A 403 -11.28 1.30 8.83
CA HIS A 403 -9.84 1.15 9.02
C HIS A 403 -9.25 0.00 8.18
N LEU A 404 -9.92 -1.16 8.13
CA LEU A 404 -9.49 -2.29 7.31
C LEU A 404 -9.45 -1.94 5.81
N GLN A 405 -10.49 -1.29 5.31
CA GLN A 405 -10.56 -0.82 3.92
C GLN A 405 -9.46 0.20 3.61
N GLN A 406 -9.19 1.09 4.55
CA GLN A 406 -8.15 2.09 4.40
C GLN A 406 -6.75 1.45 4.35
N LEU A 407 -6.46 0.50 5.24
CA LEU A 407 -5.25 -0.30 5.20
C LEU A 407 -5.06 -1.00 3.85
N ALA A 408 -6.14 -1.63 3.35
CA ALA A 408 -6.10 -2.32 2.07
C ALA A 408 -5.88 -1.38 0.87
N ARG A 409 -6.37 -0.13 0.92
CA ARG A 409 -6.13 0.89 -0.12
C ARG A 409 -4.71 1.44 -0.09
N GLU A 410 -4.13 1.57 1.09
CA GLU A 410 -2.77 2.11 1.27
C GLU A 410 -1.67 1.05 1.08
N SER A 411 -2.02 -0.22 1.27
CA SER A 411 -1.11 -1.34 1.06
C SER A 411 -1.01 -1.66 -0.44
N VAL A 412 0.20 -1.58 -0.98
CA VAL A 412 0.46 -1.85 -2.40
C VAL A 412 1.01 -3.27 -2.55
N PHE A 413 0.40 -4.04 -3.41
CA PHE A 413 0.85 -5.36 -3.80
C PHE A 413 1.72 -5.29 -5.05
N HIS A 414 2.94 -5.77 -4.94
CA HIS A 414 3.85 -5.97 -6.05
C HIS A 414 4.05 -7.48 -6.24
N PRO A 415 3.57 -8.07 -7.35
CA PRO A 415 3.90 -9.46 -7.63
C PRO A 415 5.41 -9.60 -7.75
N PRO A 416 6.05 -10.56 -7.06
CA PRO A 416 7.47 -10.83 -7.29
C PRO A 416 7.65 -11.27 -8.73
N THR A 417 8.47 -10.53 -9.45
CA THR A 417 8.86 -10.86 -10.80
C THR A 417 10.30 -11.33 -10.80
N ALA A 418 10.56 -12.43 -11.50
CA ALA A 418 11.92 -12.87 -11.79
C ALA A 418 12.70 -11.74 -12.50
N ASP A 419 14.02 -11.81 -12.48
CA ASP A 419 14.85 -10.86 -13.23
C ASP A 419 14.48 -10.98 -14.72
N ALA A 420 13.70 -9.99 -15.19
CA ALA A 420 13.09 -10.01 -16.52
C ALA A 420 13.93 -9.14 -17.46
N PRO A 421 14.19 -9.58 -18.70
CA PRO A 421 14.89 -8.78 -19.69
C PRO A 421 14.22 -7.45 -19.98
N LEU A 422 12.88 -7.41 -19.98
CA LEU A 422 12.09 -6.18 -20.13
C LEU A 422 11.53 -5.73 -18.80
N GLN A 423 11.92 -4.53 -18.39
CA GLN A 423 11.44 -3.90 -17.17
C GLN A 423 10.71 -2.59 -17.49
N ILE A 424 9.49 -2.48 -16.98
CA ILE A 424 8.66 -1.28 -17.09
C ILE A 424 8.53 -0.70 -15.70
N LEU A 425 9.00 0.53 -15.52
CA LEU A 425 9.27 1.11 -14.21
C LEU A 425 8.66 2.50 -14.11
N GLY A 426 8.25 2.87 -12.92
CA GLY A 426 8.04 4.27 -12.58
C GLY A 426 9.37 5.02 -12.49
N LEU A 427 9.31 6.33 -12.33
CA LEU A 427 10.48 7.18 -12.32
C LEU A 427 11.42 6.89 -11.14
N LEU A 428 10.85 6.68 -9.96
CA LEU A 428 11.61 6.41 -8.73
C LEU A 428 12.23 5.02 -8.75
N GLU A 429 11.48 4.03 -9.22
CA GLU A 429 11.91 2.63 -9.31
C GLU A 429 13.01 2.42 -10.34
N GLY A 430 13.02 3.26 -11.40
CA GLY A 430 14.07 3.25 -12.41
C GLY A 430 15.38 3.90 -11.96
N ALA A 431 15.34 4.68 -10.87
CA ALA A 431 16.52 5.38 -10.40
C ALA A 431 17.60 4.42 -9.88
N GLY A 432 18.82 4.55 -10.39
CA GLY A 432 19.96 3.71 -9.98
C GLY A 432 20.04 2.35 -10.65
N LEU A 433 19.05 1.93 -11.42
CA LEU A 433 19.11 0.69 -12.19
C LEU A 433 19.93 0.88 -13.48
N ARG A 434 20.57 -0.20 -13.93
CA ARG A 434 21.37 -0.21 -15.17
C ARG A 434 20.65 -1.02 -16.24
N PHE A 435 20.53 -0.44 -17.42
CA PHE A 435 19.96 -1.05 -18.61
C PHE A 435 20.95 -0.97 -19.76
N ASP A 436 20.92 -1.96 -20.65
CA ASP A 436 21.65 -1.87 -21.93
C ASP A 436 21.00 -0.86 -22.86
N GLN A 437 19.66 -0.76 -22.80
CA GLN A 437 18.86 0.21 -23.52
C GLN A 437 17.71 0.70 -22.65
N LEU A 438 17.42 2.00 -22.74
CA LEU A 438 16.41 2.65 -21.94
C LEU A 438 15.52 3.56 -22.81
N TRP A 439 14.21 3.46 -22.64
CA TRP A 439 13.24 4.41 -23.17
C TRP A 439 12.55 5.13 -22.03
N ILE A 440 12.54 6.44 -22.04
CA ILE A 440 11.83 7.26 -21.06
C ILE A 440 10.63 7.89 -21.77
N VAL A 441 9.43 7.59 -21.30
CA VAL A 441 8.16 8.07 -21.82
C VAL A 441 7.75 9.36 -21.13
N GLY A 442 7.06 10.25 -21.84
CA GLY A 442 6.44 11.43 -21.25
C GLY A 442 7.44 12.54 -20.88
N MET A 443 8.56 12.67 -21.62
CA MET A 443 9.57 13.71 -21.44
C MET A 443 9.08 15.07 -21.96
N HIS A 444 8.08 15.65 -21.28
CA HIS A 444 7.55 16.98 -21.58
C HIS A 444 7.50 17.87 -20.34
N SER A 445 7.34 19.17 -20.50
CA SER A 445 7.46 20.19 -19.46
C SER A 445 6.48 20.06 -18.28
N GLN A 446 5.40 19.30 -18.44
CA GLN A 446 4.45 19.02 -17.35
C GLN A 446 4.91 17.86 -16.46
N ASN A 447 5.78 16.96 -16.97
CA ASN A 447 6.29 15.81 -16.24
C ASN A 447 7.74 15.98 -15.80
N PHE A 448 8.54 16.76 -16.55
CA PHE A 448 9.97 16.98 -16.29
C PHE A 448 10.35 18.47 -16.36
N PRO A 449 10.78 19.05 -15.24
CA PRO A 449 10.72 18.45 -13.89
C PRO A 449 9.29 18.26 -13.44
N ALA A 450 9.04 17.25 -12.60
CA ALA A 450 7.73 17.08 -11.97
C ALA A 450 7.40 18.36 -11.16
N SER A 451 6.14 18.80 -11.25
CA SER A 451 5.67 19.91 -10.44
C SER A 451 5.79 19.56 -8.96
N VAL A 452 6.41 20.44 -8.19
CA VAL A 452 6.46 20.25 -6.74
C VAL A 452 5.05 20.42 -6.20
N ALA A 453 4.54 19.37 -5.55
CA ALA A 453 3.27 19.45 -4.83
C ALA A 453 3.45 20.43 -3.65
N ILE A 454 2.75 21.55 -3.71
CA ILE A 454 2.74 22.52 -2.61
C ILE A 454 2.03 21.87 -1.43
N ASN A 455 2.70 21.87 -0.26
CA ASN A 455 2.08 21.39 0.95
C ASN A 455 1.04 22.44 1.41
N PRO A 456 -0.25 22.09 1.52
CA PRO A 456 -1.29 23.07 1.85
C PRO A 456 -1.27 23.55 3.30
N LEU A 457 -0.46 22.96 4.16
CA LEU A 457 -0.33 23.30 5.59
C LEU A 457 0.98 24.05 5.93
N LEU A 458 1.81 24.36 4.91
CA LEU A 458 3.07 25.10 5.09
C LEU A 458 3.13 26.32 4.19
#